data_652c52ea7705a29d1ea810df510c3ed3
#
_entry.id   652c52ea7705a29d1ea810df510c3ed3
#
_cell.length_a   1.000
_cell.length_b   1.000
_cell.length_c   1.000
_cell.angle_alpha   90.00
_cell.angle_beta   90.00
_cell.angle_gamma   90.00
#
_symmetry.space_group_name_H-M   'P 1'
#
loop_
_entity.id
_entity.type
_entity.pdbx_description
1 polymer ?
#
loop_
_entity_poly.entity_id
_entity_poly.type
_entity_poly.pdbx_seq_one_letter_code
_entity_poly.pdbx_strand_id
1 'polypeptide(L)'
;MTVGLSGMDGAPRFRQIPAPQPYAYRRDPSVPAFPDDQPIIVFDGHCALCSSWVGFVLRHDRAAAFRLLPAQTALGTALYRHYGLDPKDYQTNILIADGTAFFKSESAIRMLERLGAPWSAARILRLMPVSLRDRLYEIVARNRLRWFGRRDQCLISAPRYEDRFLS
;
A
#
# COMPACT_ATOMS: atom_id res chain seq x y z
N MET A 1 15.95 24.94 40.57
CA MET A 1 15.93 23.54 40.07
C MET A 1 14.59 23.31 39.37
N THR A 2 14.57 23.55 38.06
CA THR A 2 13.37 23.39 37.22
C THR A 2 13.56 22.12 36.39
N VAL A 3 12.84 21.07 36.75
CA VAL A 3 12.82 19.80 36.00
C VAL A 3 11.90 20.00 34.82
N GLY A 4 12.49 20.05 33.63
CA GLY A 4 11.75 20.11 32.36
C GLY A 4 11.01 18.83 32.09
N LEU A 5 9.70 18.94 31.97
CA LEU A 5 8.83 17.90 31.39
C LEU A 5 9.05 17.88 29.89
N SER A 6 9.97 17.06 29.41
CA SER A 6 10.25 16.85 28.00
C SER A 6 9.42 15.69 27.48
N GLY A 7 8.42 15.98 26.64
CA GLY A 7 8.12 15.25 25.42
C GLY A 7 7.50 13.87 25.53
N MET A 8 6.17 13.79 25.67
CA MET A 8 5.39 12.64 25.25
C MET A 8 4.68 12.95 23.91
N ASP A 9 5.45 13.18 22.87
CA ASP A 9 4.92 13.35 21.49
C ASP A 9 5.40 12.21 20.57
N GLY A 10 5.07 10.98 20.96
CA GLY A 10 5.38 9.77 20.19
C GLY A 10 4.24 9.23 19.34
N ALA A 11 3.29 10.07 18.90
CA ALA A 11 2.34 9.61 17.88
C ALA A 11 3.06 9.58 16.53
N PRO A 12 3.06 8.43 15.80
CA PRO A 12 3.67 8.35 14.48
C PRO A 12 2.95 9.36 13.57
N ARG A 13 3.65 10.43 13.22
CA ARG A 13 3.16 11.42 12.26
C ARG A 13 3.19 10.74 10.90
N PHE A 14 2.04 10.51 10.30
CA PHE A 14 1.97 10.13 8.89
C PHE A 14 2.71 11.21 8.10
N ARG A 15 3.94 10.89 7.65
CA ARG A 15 4.71 11.79 6.81
C ARG A 15 3.86 12.18 5.59
N GLN A 16 3.85 13.45 5.25
CA GLN A 16 3.38 13.87 3.93
C GLN A 16 4.31 13.22 2.92
N ILE A 17 3.77 12.29 2.15
CA ILE A 17 4.50 11.62 1.09
C ILE A 17 4.57 12.63 -0.06
N PRO A 18 5.76 13.06 -0.51
CA PRO A 18 5.87 13.94 -1.67
C PRO A 18 5.20 13.32 -2.88
N ALA A 19 4.62 14.13 -3.76
CA ALA A 19 4.07 13.63 -5.01
C ALA A 19 5.20 12.90 -5.78
N PRO A 20 5.07 11.58 -6.00
CA PRO A 20 6.15 10.81 -6.60
C PRO A 20 6.29 11.16 -8.08
N GLN A 21 7.53 11.41 -8.50
CA GLN A 21 7.82 11.56 -9.92
C GLN A 21 7.68 10.19 -10.61
N PRO A 22 7.10 10.15 -11.82
CA PRO A 22 7.00 8.90 -12.58
C PRO A 22 8.38 8.24 -12.76
N TYR A 23 8.42 6.93 -12.55
CA TYR A 23 9.63 6.09 -12.68
C TYR A 23 10.83 6.53 -11.83
N ALA A 24 10.62 7.28 -10.74
CA ALA A 24 11.70 7.74 -9.86
C ALA A 24 12.49 6.57 -9.26
N TYR A 25 11.82 5.47 -8.94
CA TYR A 25 12.44 4.24 -8.39
C TYR A 25 13.47 3.60 -9.33
N ARG A 26 13.34 3.75 -10.65
CA ARG A 26 14.31 3.23 -11.62
C ARG A 26 15.68 3.93 -11.53
N ARG A 27 15.72 5.14 -10.99
CA ARG A 27 16.94 5.93 -10.79
C ARG A 27 17.56 5.76 -9.42
N ASP A 28 16.92 5.03 -8.54
CA ASP A 28 17.39 4.76 -7.19
C ASP A 28 18.18 3.45 -7.17
N PRO A 29 19.51 3.51 -6.97
CA PRO A 29 20.36 2.32 -6.98
C PRO A 29 20.03 1.34 -5.83
N SER A 30 19.31 1.79 -4.81
CA SER A 30 18.86 0.94 -3.69
C SER A 30 17.63 0.10 -4.04
N VAL A 31 16.94 0.39 -5.15
CA VAL A 31 15.78 -0.35 -5.63
C VAL A 31 16.23 -1.33 -6.72
N PRO A 32 16.18 -2.64 -6.50
CA PRO A 32 16.46 -3.63 -7.54
C PRO A 32 15.55 -3.46 -8.75
N ALA A 33 16.06 -3.74 -9.96
CA ALA A 33 15.24 -3.74 -11.16
C ALA A 33 14.18 -4.84 -11.07
N PHE A 34 12.95 -4.53 -11.47
CA PHE A 34 11.81 -5.45 -11.46
C PHE A 34 10.89 -5.19 -12.67
N PRO A 35 10.08 -6.18 -13.09
CA PRO A 35 9.07 -5.97 -14.12
C PRO A 35 8.01 -4.98 -13.64
N ASP A 36 7.86 -3.85 -14.33
CA ASP A 36 6.91 -2.79 -14.02
C ASP A 36 5.98 -2.44 -15.19
N ASP A 37 5.82 -3.40 -16.08
CA ASP A 37 4.90 -3.37 -17.22
C ASP A 37 3.42 -3.48 -16.81
N GLN A 38 3.16 -3.99 -15.62
CA GLN A 38 1.82 -4.12 -15.03
C GLN A 38 1.75 -3.38 -13.70
N PRO A 39 0.55 -2.90 -13.30
CA PRO A 39 0.35 -2.32 -11.99
C PRO A 39 0.73 -3.26 -10.84
N ILE A 40 1.50 -2.73 -9.88
CA ILE A 40 2.01 -3.50 -8.74
C ILE A 40 1.37 -2.99 -7.46
N ILE A 41 0.83 -3.91 -6.66
CA ILE A 41 0.31 -3.65 -5.33
C ILE A 41 1.35 -4.10 -4.31
N VAL A 42 1.97 -3.14 -3.61
CA VAL A 42 2.84 -3.42 -2.47
C VAL A 42 2.00 -3.37 -1.20
N PHE A 43 1.95 -4.45 -0.43
CA PHE A 43 1.05 -4.58 0.72
C PHE A 43 1.70 -5.28 1.91
N ASP A 44 1.18 -5.02 3.11
CA ASP A 44 1.59 -5.73 4.33
C ASP A 44 1.02 -7.15 4.35
N GLY A 45 1.89 -8.14 4.12
CA GLY A 45 1.51 -9.54 4.08
C GLY A 45 1.08 -10.13 5.44
N HIS A 46 1.47 -9.53 6.57
CA HIS A 46 1.08 -9.97 7.91
C HIS A 46 -0.20 -9.33 8.43
N CYS A 47 -0.72 -8.31 7.77
CA CYS A 47 -1.96 -7.64 8.13
C CYS A 47 -3.17 -8.40 7.59
N ALA A 48 -4.07 -8.84 8.45
CA ALA A 48 -5.27 -9.57 8.05
C ALA A 48 -6.18 -8.74 7.13
N LEU A 49 -6.35 -7.44 7.41
CA LEU A 49 -7.13 -6.54 6.57
C LEU A 49 -6.48 -6.37 5.19
N CYS A 50 -5.15 -6.12 5.15
CA CYS A 50 -4.44 -5.91 3.90
C CYS A 50 -4.47 -7.16 3.01
N SER A 51 -4.26 -8.34 3.60
CA SER A 51 -4.36 -9.63 2.90
C SER A 51 -5.79 -9.89 2.40
N SER A 52 -6.81 -9.55 3.18
CA SER A 52 -8.22 -9.70 2.76
C SER A 52 -8.56 -8.74 1.62
N TRP A 53 -8.04 -7.51 1.67
CA TRP A 53 -8.17 -6.53 0.59
C TRP A 53 -7.53 -7.01 -0.70
N VAL A 54 -6.29 -7.49 -0.64
CA VAL A 54 -5.58 -8.06 -1.80
C VAL A 54 -6.33 -9.28 -2.33
N GLY A 55 -6.81 -10.17 -1.45
CA GLY A 55 -7.63 -11.32 -1.84
C GLY A 55 -8.94 -10.91 -2.52
N PHE A 56 -9.56 -9.80 -2.09
CA PHE A 56 -10.72 -9.22 -2.77
C PHE A 56 -10.35 -8.74 -4.18
N VAL A 57 -9.26 -7.98 -4.32
CA VAL A 57 -8.77 -7.51 -5.62
C VAL A 57 -8.52 -8.68 -6.55
N LEU A 58 -7.78 -9.71 -6.10
CA LEU A 58 -7.48 -10.90 -6.91
C LEU A 58 -8.73 -11.63 -7.41
N ARG A 59 -9.76 -11.76 -6.56
CA ARG A 59 -11.01 -12.42 -6.96
C ARG A 59 -11.78 -11.67 -8.05
N HIS A 60 -11.61 -10.35 -8.12
CA HIS A 60 -12.34 -9.50 -9.06
C HIS A 60 -11.49 -9.04 -10.24
N ASP A 61 -10.18 -9.22 -10.18
CA ASP A 61 -9.23 -8.91 -11.24
C ASP A 61 -9.25 -10.00 -12.35
N ARG A 62 -10.30 -9.98 -13.13
CA ARG A 62 -10.51 -10.95 -14.23
C ARG A 62 -9.47 -10.84 -15.35
N ALA A 63 -8.93 -9.64 -15.53
CA ALA A 63 -7.92 -9.35 -16.55
C ALA A 63 -6.51 -9.74 -16.15
N ALA A 64 -6.31 -10.23 -14.90
CA ALA A 64 -5.00 -10.50 -14.33
C ALA A 64 -4.06 -9.28 -14.41
N ALA A 65 -4.61 -8.08 -14.23
CA ALA A 65 -3.93 -6.83 -14.47
C ALA A 65 -2.91 -6.45 -13.38
N PHE A 66 -3.07 -6.98 -12.15
CA PHE A 66 -2.21 -6.59 -11.05
C PHE A 66 -1.13 -7.62 -10.75
N ARG A 67 0.07 -7.16 -10.46
CA ARG A 67 1.12 -7.91 -9.75
C ARG A 67 1.09 -7.59 -8.27
N LEU A 68 1.54 -8.51 -7.46
CA LEU A 68 1.52 -8.42 -6.00
C LEU A 68 2.94 -8.47 -5.45
N LEU A 69 3.23 -7.61 -4.49
CA LEU A 69 4.53 -7.56 -3.83
C LEU A 69 4.34 -7.42 -2.32
N PRO A 70 4.68 -8.44 -1.52
CA PRO A 70 4.71 -8.27 -0.08
C PRO A 70 5.77 -7.24 0.31
N ALA A 71 5.41 -6.30 1.17
CA ALA A 71 6.29 -5.23 1.63
C ALA A 71 7.50 -5.76 2.43
N GLN A 72 7.41 -6.99 2.95
CA GLN A 72 8.46 -7.68 3.68
C GLN A 72 9.59 -8.21 2.80
N THR A 73 9.40 -8.31 1.50
CA THR A 73 10.46 -8.73 0.57
C THR A 73 11.55 -7.66 0.46
N ALA A 74 12.72 -8.05 -0.06
CA ALA A 74 13.82 -7.11 -0.28
C ALA A 74 13.40 -5.94 -1.19
N LEU A 75 12.71 -6.24 -2.30
CA LEU A 75 12.18 -5.24 -3.23
C LEU A 75 11.09 -4.37 -2.57
N GLY A 76 10.14 -4.98 -1.84
CA GLY A 76 9.10 -4.25 -1.13
C GLY A 76 9.67 -3.29 -0.09
N THR A 77 10.66 -3.73 0.68
CA THR A 77 11.38 -2.91 1.66
C THR A 77 12.13 -1.75 0.97
N ALA A 78 12.79 -2.01 -0.16
CA ALA A 78 13.49 -0.97 -0.93
C ALA A 78 12.52 0.10 -1.44
N LEU A 79 11.36 -0.29 -1.98
CA LEU A 79 10.32 0.62 -2.44
C LEU A 79 9.74 1.47 -1.30
N TYR A 80 9.50 0.86 -0.12
CA TYR A 80 9.05 1.63 1.05
C TYR A 80 10.07 2.72 1.43
N ARG A 81 11.36 2.37 1.48
CA ARG A 81 12.43 3.34 1.77
C ARG A 81 12.53 4.42 0.70
N HIS A 82 12.45 4.04 -0.58
CA HIS A 82 12.49 4.97 -1.70
C HIS A 82 11.41 6.07 -1.56
N TYR A 83 10.19 5.68 -1.17
CA TYR A 83 9.10 6.63 -0.95
C TYR A 83 9.07 7.26 0.44
N GLY A 84 10.13 7.08 1.24
CA GLY A 84 10.24 7.66 2.58
C GLY A 84 9.25 7.08 3.60
N LEU A 85 8.74 5.86 3.34
CA LEU A 85 7.85 5.13 4.24
C LEU A 85 8.67 4.28 5.22
N ASP A 86 8.11 4.03 6.42
CA ASP A 86 8.74 3.15 7.39
C ASP A 86 8.53 1.68 6.99
N PRO A 87 9.60 0.92 6.71
CA PRO A 87 9.50 -0.49 6.35
C PRO A 87 9.21 -1.41 7.55
N LYS A 88 9.02 -0.86 8.75
CA LYS A 88 8.60 -1.60 9.95
C LYS A 88 7.14 -1.34 10.31
N ASP A 89 6.63 -0.17 9.95
CA ASP A 89 5.23 0.22 10.14
C ASP A 89 4.58 0.46 8.77
N TYR A 90 4.02 -0.58 8.20
CA TYR A 90 3.41 -0.59 6.87
C TYR A 90 2.09 0.21 6.84
N GLN A 91 2.19 1.52 7.01
CA GLN A 91 1.06 2.45 7.20
C GLN A 91 0.13 2.56 5.99
N THR A 92 0.60 2.23 4.80
CA THR A 92 -0.20 2.34 3.58
C THR A 92 0.22 1.30 2.55
N ASN A 93 -0.75 0.78 1.80
CA ASN A 93 -0.43 0.06 0.58
C ASN A 93 0.10 1.04 -0.47
N ILE A 94 1.01 0.57 -1.31
CA ILE A 94 1.50 1.34 -2.46
C ILE A 94 0.92 0.69 -3.72
N LEU A 95 0.28 1.47 -4.58
CA LEU A 95 -0.03 1.06 -5.94
C LEU A 95 0.94 1.76 -6.88
N ILE A 96 1.77 1.01 -7.59
CA ILE A 96 2.61 1.54 -8.66
C ILE A 96 1.91 1.21 -9.96
N ALA A 97 1.52 2.23 -10.72
CA ALA A 97 0.88 2.07 -12.02
C ALA A 97 1.41 3.13 -12.99
N ASP A 98 1.76 2.70 -14.19
CA ASP A 98 2.33 3.59 -15.22
C ASP A 98 3.52 4.40 -14.68
N GLY A 99 4.38 3.76 -13.90
CA GLY A 99 5.54 4.36 -13.24
C GLY A 99 5.25 5.28 -12.06
N THR A 100 3.97 5.54 -11.75
CA THR A 100 3.56 6.45 -10.68
C THR A 100 3.08 5.68 -9.46
N ALA A 101 3.57 6.06 -8.28
CA ALA A 101 3.12 5.48 -7.03
C ALA A 101 1.93 6.26 -6.44
N PHE A 102 0.93 5.53 -6.00
CA PHE A 102 -0.27 6.04 -5.31
C PHE A 102 -0.36 5.44 -3.92
N PHE A 103 -0.81 6.24 -2.96
CA PHE A 103 -0.82 5.90 -1.55
C PHE A 103 -2.22 6.10 -0.96
N LYS A 104 -2.44 5.55 0.23
CA LYS A 104 -3.64 5.76 1.05
C LYS A 104 -4.95 5.54 0.27
N SER A 105 -5.90 6.48 0.40
CA SER A 105 -7.20 6.41 -0.24
C SER A 105 -7.12 6.38 -1.77
N GLU A 106 -6.18 7.11 -2.36
CA GLU A 106 -6.03 7.18 -3.82
C GLU A 106 -5.57 5.84 -4.40
N SER A 107 -4.67 5.10 -3.71
CA SER A 107 -4.29 3.76 -4.14
C SER A 107 -5.49 2.80 -4.17
N ALA A 108 -6.33 2.83 -3.13
CA ALA A 108 -7.51 1.98 -3.04
C ALA A 108 -8.54 2.30 -4.14
N ILE A 109 -8.81 3.59 -4.39
CA ILE A 109 -9.74 4.03 -5.45
C ILE A 109 -9.25 3.57 -6.81
N ARG A 110 -7.95 3.74 -7.13
CA ARG A 110 -7.37 3.32 -8.41
C ARG A 110 -7.36 1.81 -8.61
N MET A 111 -7.15 1.05 -7.54
CA MET A 111 -7.31 -0.41 -7.60
C MET A 111 -8.73 -0.78 -7.99
N LEU A 112 -9.75 -0.20 -7.33
CA LEU A 112 -11.16 -0.45 -7.63
C LEU A 112 -11.54 -0.02 -9.06
N GLU A 113 -11.07 1.12 -9.52
CA GLU A 113 -11.32 1.59 -10.89
C GLU A 113 -10.83 0.58 -11.94
N ARG A 114 -9.65 0.00 -11.72
CA ARG A 114 -9.07 -0.99 -12.65
C ARG A 114 -9.78 -2.34 -12.63
N LEU A 115 -10.56 -2.65 -11.59
CA LEU A 115 -11.40 -3.85 -11.56
C LEU A 115 -12.64 -3.76 -12.47
N GLY A 116 -12.96 -2.55 -12.97
CA GLY A 116 -14.13 -2.34 -13.80
C GLY A 116 -15.44 -2.22 -13.02
N ALA A 117 -16.58 -2.29 -13.72
CA ALA A 117 -17.89 -2.20 -13.09
C ALA A 117 -18.20 -3.44 -12.24
N PRO A 118 -18.86 -3.29 -11.09
CA PRO A 118 -19.40 -2.06 -10.49
C PRO A 118 -18.36 -1.27 -9.67
N TRP A 119 -17.16 -1.81 -9.47
CA TRP A 119 -16.13 -1.28 -8.55
C TRP A 119 -15.57 0.07 -8.99
N SER A 120 -15.56 0.34 -10.29
CA SER A 120 -15.16 1.63 -10.87
C SER A 120 -16.02 2.82 -10.39
N ALA A 121 -17.21 2.56 -9.82
CA ALA A 121 -18.02 3.59 -9.17
C ALA A 121 -17.29 4.23 -7.96
N ALA A 122 -16.27 3.59 -7.41
CA ALA A 122 -15.42 4.15 -6.34
C ALA A 122 -14.78 5.49 -6.71
N ARG A 123 -14.66 5.81 -8.01
CA ARG A 123 -14.22 7.14 -8.48
C ARG A 123 -15.05 8.30 -7.91
N ILE A 124 -16.32 8.04 -7.55
CA ILE A 124 -17.21 9.03 -6.92
C ILE A 124 -16.60 9.54 -5.59
N LEU A 125 -15.83 8.70 -4.90
CA LEU A 125 -15.14 9.10 -3.68
C LEU A 125 -14.16 10.26 -3.90
N ARG A 126 -13.74 10.53 -5.14
CA ARG A 126 -12.92 11.71 -5.47
C ARG A 126 -13.65 13.04 -5.34
N LEU A 127 -14.99 13.03 -5.29
CA LEU A 127 -15.78 14.24 -4.96
C LEU A 127 -15.56 14.66 -3.51
N MET A 128 -15.14 13.74 -2.65
CA MET A 128 -14.77 14.04 -1.27
C MET A 128 -13.36 14.65 -1.23
N PRO A 129 -13.13 15.72 -0.43
CA PRO A 129 -11.79 16.29 -0.26
C PRO A 129 -10.74 15.25 0.13
N VAL A 130 -9.56 15.32 -0.46
CA VAL A 130 -8.46 14.37 -0.23
C VAL A 130 -8.12 14.25 1.26
N SER A 131 -8.09 15.39 1.96
CA SER A 131 -7.80 15.44 3.40
C SER A 131 -8.77 14.59 4.22
N LEU A 132 -10.06 14.61 3.87
CA LEU A 132 -11.07 13.82 4.57
C LEU A 132 -10.95 12.34 4.26
N ARG A 133 -10.77 11.97 2.98
CA ARG A 133 -10.55 10.57 2.54
C ARG A 133 -9.33 9.96 3.23
N ASP A 134 -8.23 10.68 3.20
CA ASP A 134 -6.97 10.21 3.77
C ASP A 134 -7.05 10.10 5.29
N ARG A 135 -7.76 11.02 5.96
CA ARG A 135 -7.99 10.94 7.41
C ARG A 135 -8.79 9.70 7.79
N LEU A 136 -9.84 9.37 7.03
CA LEU A 136 -10.60 8.13 7.24
C LEU A 136 -9.72 6.90 7.00
N TYR A 137 -8.94 6.89 5.93
CA TYR A 137 -7.98 5.83 5.65
C TYR A 137 -6.99 5.65 6.80
N GLU A 138 -6.42 6.73 7.32
CA GLU A 138 -5.46 6.71 8.41
C GLU A 138 -6.05 6.17 9.72
N ILE A 139 -7.31 6.48 10.01
CA ILE A 139 -8.01 5.91 11.18
C ILE A 139 -8.07 4.39 11.06
N VAL A 140 -8.46 3.87 9.91
CA VAL A 140 -8.49 2.43 9.66
C VAL A 140 -7.09 1.84 9.71
N ALA A 141 -6.12 2.45 9.04
CA ALA A 141 -4.74 1.99 8.98
C ALA A 141 -4.08 1.89 10.37
N ARG A 142 -4.30 2.87 11.25
CA ARG A 142 -3.79 2.86 12.63
C ARG A 142 -4.40 1.76 13.49
N ASN A 143 -5.67 1.45 13.27
CA ASN A 143 -6.40 0.49 14.08
C ASN A 143 -6.48 -0.89 13.45
N ARG A 144 -5.95 -1.09 12.24
CA ARG A 144 -6.11 -2.32 11.46
C ARG A 144 -5.68 -3.58 12.19
N LEU A 145 -4.55 -3.52 12.92
CA LEU A 145 -4.04 -4.67 13.68
C LEU A 145 -4.87 -4.95 14.94
N ARG A 146 -5.45 -3.91 15.55
CA ARG A 146 -6.33 -4.04 16.71
C ARG A 146 -7.70 -4.57 16.33
N TRP A 147 -8.25 -4.13 15.19
CA TRP A 147 -9.60 -4.49 14.75
C TRP A 147 -9.64 -5.82 13.99
N PHE A 148 -8.63 -6.09 13.18
CA PHE A 148 -8.62 -7.22 12.26
C PHE A 148 -7.54 -8.27 12.60
N GLY A 149 -6.57 -7.92 13.45
CA GLY A 149 -5.50 -8.81 13.88
C GLY A 149 -4.37 -8.99 12.85
N ARG A 150 -3.46 -9.89 13.20
CA ARG A 150 -2.36 -10.34 12.35
C ARG A 150 -2.64 -11.73 11.82
N ARG A 151 -2.06 -12.05 10.67
CA ARG A 151 -2.01 -13.41 10.12
C ARG A 151 -0.58 -13.93 10.21
N ASP A 152 -0.44 -15.18 10.68
CA ASP A 152 0.86 -15.85 10.73
C ASP A 152 1.30 -16.36 9.35
N GLN A 153 0.35 -16.53 8.42
CA GLN A 153 0.61 -16.92 7.04
C GLN A 153 0.29 -15.79 6.08
N CYS A 154 1.31 -15.39 5.30
CA CYS A 154 1.13 -14.46 4.20
C CYS A 154 0.25 -15.10 3.11
N LEU A 155 -0.52 -14.28 2.37
CA LEU A 155 -1.38 -14.71 1.26
C LEU A 155 -0.62 -15.44 0.13
N ILE A 156 0.73 -15.41 0.16
CA ILE A 156 1.64 -16.09 -0.77
C ILE A 156 1.39 -17.61 -0.85
N SER A 157 0.78 -18.21 0.18
CA SER A 157 0.54 -19.66 0.26
C SER A 157 -0.63 -20.17 -0.57
N ALA A 158 -1.29 -19.33 -1.39
CA ALA A 158 -2.35 -19.79 -2.27
C ALA A 158 -1.78 -20.12 -3.66
N PRO A 159 -1.61 -21.42 -4.02
CA PRO A 159 -0.99 -21.86 -5.29
C PRO A 159 -1.60 -21.23 -6.54
N ARG A 160 -2.88 -20.87 -6.44
CA ARG A 160 -3.66 -20.27 -7.54
C ARG A 160 -3.14 -18.91 -8.03
N TYR A 161 -2.34 -18.20 -7.21
CA TYR A 161 -1.91 -16.84 -7.50
C TYR A 161 -0.39 -16.64 -7.44
N GLU A 162 0.37 -17.75 -7.41
CA GLU A 162 1.85 -17.68 -7.30
C GLU A 162 2.47 -16.87 -8.44
N ASP A 163 1.96 -17.01 -9.66
CA ASP A 163 2.39 -16.29 -10.85
C ASP A 163 2.13 -14.78 -10.81
N ARG A 164 1.32 -14.34 -9.85
CA ARG A 164 0.99 -12.92 -9.66
C ARG A 164 1.94 -12.22 -8.67
N PHE A 165 2.74 -12.98 -7.93
CA PHE A 165 3.66 -12.43 -6.95
C PHE A 165 5.02 -12.13 -7.57
N LEU A 166 5.54 -10.93 -7.25
CA LEU A 166 6.93 -10.58 -7.49
C LEU A 166 7.76 -11.05 -6.30
N SER A 167 8.82 -11.77 -6.58
CA SER A 167 9.78 -12.29 -5.61
C SER A 167 11.04 -11.42 -5.54
#